data_468a2a9e2de91f0a9e2ffd64cd2d6404
#
_entry.id   468a2a9e2de91f0a9e2ffd64cd2d6404
#
_cell.length_a   1.000
_cell.length_b   1.000
_cell.length_c   1.000
_cell.angle_alpha   90.00
_cell.angle_beta   90.00
_cell.angle_gamma   90.00
#
_symmetry.space_group_name_H-M   'P 1'
#
loop_
_entity.id
_entity.type
_entity.pdbx_description
1 polymer ?
#
loop_
_entity_poly.entity_id
_entity_poly.type
_entity_poly.pdbx_seq_one_letter_code
_entity_poly.pdbx_strand_id
1 'polypeptide(L)'
;FGDVEKAIDGCEYVYHFAGQADIGFSSKSPVESIKNNILGTLNLLELARKYEVERFLFASTIYVYSELGSFYRVSKQSCEKIIEEYQKEFGLNYTILRYGSLYGPRANDFNAMKHFLTQAIKEKKITRNGNGEELREYIHVKDASSLSITALKKQYRNQHLFITGNQQIRVKDLLKMISEIFDNKIEIHFDSNRDTHHYEITPFNFKPQIAKKIIPETFYDLGQGILDLIYDLDAKINNVNNSEILNSK
;
A
#
# COMPACT_ATOMS: atom_id res chain seq x y z
N PHE A 1 4.90 -21.92 -11.26
CA PHE A 1 6.26 -21.53 -11.66
C PHE A 1 6.32 -21.29 -13.17
N GLY A 2 5.89 -22.23 -14.01
CA GLY A 2 6.00 -22.16 -15.48
C GLY A 2 5.32 -20.98 -16.15
N ASP A 3 4.18 -20.51 -15.64
CA ASP A 3 3.49 -19.33 -16.20
C ASP A 3 4.23 -18.02 -15.89
N VAL A 4 4.83 -17.92 -14.71
CA VAL A 4 5.66 -16.78 -14.32
C VAL A 4 6.96 -16.75 -15.14
N GLU A 5 7.54 -17.93 -15.40
CA GLU A 5 8.72 -18.05 -16.25
C GLU A 5 8.48 -17.55 -17.68
N LYS A 6 7.34 -17.93 -18.28
CA LYS A 6 6.95 -17.41 -19.60
C LYS A 6 6.72 -15.90 -19.61
N ALA A 7 6.22 -15.35 -18.48
CA ALA A 7 5.92 -13.93 -18.38
C ALA A 7 7.16 -13.06 -18.19
N ILE A 8 8.23 -13.59 -17.61
CA ILE A 8 9.47 -12.83 -17.34
C ILE A 8 10.45 -12.87 -18.52
N ASP A 9 10.32 -13.83 -19.42
CA ASP A 9 11.17 -13.97 -20.58
C ASP A 9 11.12 -12.72 -21.47
N GLY A 10 12.27 -12.13 -21.75
CA GLY A 10 12.40 -10.88 -22.51
C GLY A 10 12.05 -9.59 -21.74
N CYS A 11 11.78 -9.67 -20.43
CA CYS A 11 11.52 -8.47 -19.63
C CYS A 11 12.82 -7.83 -19.15
N GLU A 12 12.99 -6.52 -19.39
CA GLU A 12 14.09 -5.72 -18.85
C GLU A 12 13.87 -5.39 -17.35
N TYR A 13 12.61 -5.17 -16.97
CA TYR A 13 12.22 -4.71 -15.62
C TYR A 13 11.12 -5.60 -15.06
N VAL A 14 11.24 -5.94 -13.77
CA VAL A 14 10.21 -6.65 -13.02
C VAL A 14 9.71 -5.79 -11.89
N TYR A 15 8.41 -5.48 -11.89
CA TYR A 15 7.72 -4.88 -10.74
C TYR A 15 6.99 -5.96 -9.96
N HIS A 16 7.53 -6.32 -8.82
CA HIS A 16 6.94 -7.33 -7.93
C HIS A 16 6.00 -6.70 -6.92
N PHE A 17 4.73 -6.56 -7.29
CA PHE A 17 3.64 -6.09 -6.42
C PHE A 17 2.84 -7.24 -5.81
N ALA A 18 2.97 -8.46 -6.33
CA ALA A 18 2.25 -9.61 -5.83
C ALA A 18 2.65 -9.96 -4.39
N GLY A 19 1.68 -10.34 -3.59
CA GLY A 19 1.90 -10.77 -2.21
C GLY A 19 0.68 -10.55 -1.33
N GLN A 20 0.69 -11.21 -0.17
CA GLN A 20 -0.33 -11.01 0.87
C GLN A 20 -0.01 -9.74 1.66
N ALA A 21 -0.86 -8.72 1.54
CA ALA A 21 -0.67 -7.41 2.16
C ALA A 21 -1.64 -7.11 3.32
N ASP A 22 -2.64 -7.96 3.54
CA ASP A 22 -3.57 -7.83 4.66
C ASP A 22 -2.90 -8.31 5.96
N ILE A 23 -2.71 -7.37 6.91
CA ILE A 23 -2.08 -7.63 8.21
C ILE A 23 -2.94 -8.57 9.05
N GLY A 24 -4.27 -8.40 9.03
CA GLY A 24 -5.21 -9.24 9.76
C GLY A 24 -5.21 -10.69 9.25
N PHE A 25 -5.20 -10.88 7.94
CA PHE A 25 -5.03 -12.21 7.34
C PHE A 25 -3.66 -12.81 7.69
N SER A 26 -2.60 -12.02 7.57
CA SER A 26 -1.24 -12.48 7.86
C SER A 26 -1.06 -12.94 9.31
N SER A 27 -1.74 -12.29 10.24
CA SER A 27 -1.77 -12.71 11.66
C SER A 27 -2.47 -14.04 11.86
N LYS A 28 -3.55 -14.31 11.12
CA LYS A 28 -4.36 -15.55 11.23
C LYS A 28 -3.77 -16.73 10.43
N SER A 29 -3.07 -16.45 9.34
CA SER A 29 -2.54 -17.45 8.40
C SER A 29 -1.05 -17.21 8.10
N PRO A 30 -0.16 -17.36 9.12
CA PRO A 30 1.26 -16.99 8.98
C PRO A 30 1.99 -17.84 7.94
N VAL A 31 1.72 -19.15 7.89
CA VAL A 31 2.39 -20.05 6.94
C VAL A 31 2.08 -19.67 5.49
N GLU A 32 0.82 -19.35 5.20
CA GLU A 32 0.41 -18.93 3.86
C GLU A 32 1.02 -17.57 3.49
N SER A 33 1.05 -16.64 4.43
CA SER A 33 1.69 -15.34 4.22
C SER A 33 3.18 -15.47 3.94
N ILE A 34 3.90 -16.34 4.65
CA ILE A 34 5.33 -16.61 4.41
C ILE A 34 5.54 -17.27 3.05
N LYS A 35 4.74 -18.29 2.69
CA LYS A 35 4.82 -18.94 1.38
C LYS A 35 4.59 -17.94 0.24
N ASN A 36 3.51 -17.17 0.32
CA ASN A 36 3.17 -16.23 -0.73
C ASN A 36 4.20 -15.10 -0.86
N ASN A 37 4.64 -14.53 0.24
CA ASN A 37 5.52 -13.37 0.21
C ASN A 37 6.99 -13.77 0.04
N ILE A 38 7.53 -14.70 0.82
CA ILE A 38 8.94 -15.03 0.80
C ILE A 38 9.27 -16.01 -0.33
N LEU A 39 8.60 -17.17 -0.39
CA LEU A 39 8.89 -18.14 -1.45
C LEU A 39 8.47 -17.62 -2.82
N GLY A 40 7.36 -16.86 -2.91
CA GLY A 40 6.97 -16.19 -4.15
C GLY A 40 8.03 -15.20 -4.64
N THR A 41 8.60 -14.40 -3.74
CA THR A 41 9.69 -13.48 -4.07
C THR A 41 10.96 -14.22 -4.49
N LEU A 42 11.35 -15.28 -3.78
CA LEU A 42 12.51 -16.11 -4.15
C LEU A 42 12.37 -16.69 -5.55
N ASN A 43 11.21 -17.25 -5.88
CA ASN A 43 10.95 -17.79 -7.21
C ASN A 43 11.12 -16.73 -8.32
N LEU A 44 10.65 -15.50 -8.07
CA LEU A 44 10.81 -14.40 -9.01
C LEU A 44 12.26 -13.93 -9.12
N LEU A 45 13.01 -13.90 -8.02
CA LEU A 45 14.43 -13.54 -8.02
C LEU A 45 15.26 -14.55 -8.81
N GLU A 46 15.01 -15.85 -8.66
CA GLU A 46 15.66 -16.88 -9.45
C GLU A 46 15.39 -16.74 -10.95
N LEU A 47 14.13 -16.44 -11.32
CA LEU A 47 13.77 -16.18 -12.70
C LEU A 47 14.38 -14.86 -13.20
N ALA A 48 14.36 -13.80 -12.40
CA ALA A 48 14.96 -12.52 -12.74
C ALA A 48 16.48 -12.65 -13.01
N ARG A 49 17.17 -13.47 -12.19
CA ARG A 49 18.58 -13.81 -12.39
C ARG A 49 18.78 -14.63 -13.66
N LYS A 50 17.97 -15.67 -13.88
CA LYS A 50 18.05 -16.57 -15.04
C LYS A 50 17.87 -15.83 -16.37
N TYR A 51 16.94 -14.86 -16.40
CA TYR A 51 16.60 -14.07 -17.59
C TYR A 51 17.29 -12.71 -17.64
N GLU A 52 18.32 -12.51 -16.82
CA GLU A 52 19.18 -11.30 -16.81
C GLU A 52 18.40 -9.99 -16.74
N VAL A 53 17.34 -9.95 -15.92
CA VAL A 53 16.52 -8.75 -15.70
C VAL A 53 17.41 -7.58 -15.24
N GLU A 54 17.32 -6.43 -15.92
CA GLU A 54 18.14 -5.26 -15.62
C GLU A 54 17.83 -4.68 -14.22
N ARG A 55 16.56 -4.69 -13.82
CA ARG A 55 16.12 -4.15 -12.52
C ARG A 55 14.92 -4.88 -11.95
N PHE A 56 15.06 -5.33 -10.71
CA PHE A 56 13.97 -5.89 -9.90
C PHE A 56 13.42 -4.84 -8.94
N LEU A 57 12.18 -4.40 -9.12
CA LEU A 57 11.51 -3.43 -8.25
C LEU A 57 10.55 -4.16 -7.31
N PHE A 58 10.75 -3.99 -6.02
CA PHE A 58 9.99 -4.71 -4.99
C PHE A 58 9.09 -3.80 -4.19
N ALA A 59 7.80 -4.12 -4.17
CA ALA A 59 6.83 -3.43 -3.31
C ALA A 59 6.99 -3.88 -1.86
N SER A 60 7.67 -3.05 -1.08
CA SER A 60 7.81 -3.15 0.36
C SER A 60 6.87 -2.15 1.06
N THR A 61 7.09 -1.92 2.33
CA THR A 61 6.22 -1.14 3.20
C THR A 61 7.02 -0.36 4.24
N ILE A 62 6.48 0.75 4.72
CA ILE A 62 7.03 1.46 5.87
C ILE A 62 6.96 0.64 7.17
N TYR A 63 6.12 -0.40 7.24
CA TYR A 63 6.07 -1.31 8.39
C TYR A 63 7.39 -2.03 8.69
N VAL A 64 8.33 -2.11 7.73
CA VAL A 64 9.66 -2.69 7.99
C VAL A 64 10.44 -1.99 9.10
N TYR A 65 10.06 -0.76 9.46
CA TYR A 65 10.61 -0.01 10.58
C TYR A 65 9.83 -0.16 11.89
N SER A 66 8.65 -0.76 11.84
CA SER A 66 7.77 -0.92 12.99
C SER A 66 8.04 -2.24 13.72
N GLU A 67 7.67 -2.33 14.97
CA GLU A 67 7.53 -3.60 15.69
C GLU A 67 6.14 -4.23 15.45
N LEU A 68 5.22 -3.46 14.88
CA LEU A 68 3.86 -3.88 14.54
C LEU A 68 3.76 -4.30 13.07
N GLY A 69 2.62 -4.89 12.66
CA GLY A 69 2.41 -5.36 11.29
C GLY A 69 2.53 -6.87 11.12
N SER A 70 2.66 -7.63 12.23
CA SER A 70 2.58 -9.10 12.26
C SER A 70 3.51 -9.78 11.23
N PHE A 71 3.12 -10.95 10.73
CA PHE A 71 3.89 -11.70 9.72
C PHE A 71 3.99 -11.01 8.37
N TYR A 72 3.08 -10.08 8.04
CA TYR A 72 3.24 -9.22 6.88
C TYR A 72 4.54 -8.42 6.95
N ARG A 73 4.78 -7.72 8.05
CA ARG A 73 6.03 -6.98 8.29
C ARG A 73 7.25 -7.89 8.17
N VAL A 74 7.24 -9.01 8.91
CA VAL A 74 8.37 -9.97 8.92
C VAL A 74 8.67 -10.48 7.53
N SER A 75 7.65 -10.84 6.76
CA SER A 75 7.84 -11.32 5.38
C SER A 75 8.46 -10.25 4.48
N LYS A 76 8.02 -8.99 4.59
CA LYS A 76 8.58 -7.89 3.80
C LYS A 76 10.03 -7.57 4.19
N GLN A 77 10.35 -7.56 5.50
CA GLN A 77 11.74 -7.43 5.99
C GLN A 77 12.64 -8.55 5.45
N SER A 78 12.18 -9.80 5.49
CA SER A 78 12.92 -10.94 4.96
C SER A 78 13.17 -10.81 3.45
N CYS A 79 12.14 -10.44 2.68
CA CYS A 79 12.28 -10.22 1.24
C CYS A 79 13.31 -9.14 0.92
N GLU A 80 13.30 -8.00 1.64
CA GLU A 80 14.30 -6.95 1.42
C GLU A 80 15.72 -7.49 1.62
N LYS A 81 15.96 -8.27 2.67
CA LYS A 81 17.28 -8.85 2.95
C LYS A 81 17.69 -9.88 1.89
N ILE A 82 16.76 -10.71 1.45
CA ILE A 82 17.01 -11.67 0.36
C ILE A 82 17.39 -10.93 -0.93
N ILE A 83 16.66 -9.87 -1.29
CA ILE A 83 16.94 -9.07 -2.49
C ILE A 83 18.33 -8.41 -2.42
N GLU A 84 18.69 -7.88 -1.26
CA GLU A 84 20.04 -7.32 -1.03
C GLU A 84 21.15 -8.38 -1.24
N GLU A 85 20.93 -9.61 -0.77
CA GLU A 85 21.89 -10.71 -0.99
C GLU A 85 21.96 -11.13 -2.46
N TYR A 86 20.81 -11.18 -3.19
CA TYR A 86 20.83 -11.44 -4.63
C TYR A 86 21.64 -10.41 -5.42
N GLN A 87 21.64 -9.18 -4.99
CA GLN A 87 22.50 -8.14 -5.59
C GLN A 87 23.97 -8.39 -5.30
N LYS A 88 24.33 -8.75 -4.07
CA LYS A 88 25.73 -8.99 -3.68
C LYS A 88 26.32 -10.23 -4.34
N GLU A 89 25.56 -11.34 -4.33
CA GLU A 89 26.04 -12.63 -4.82
C GLU A 89 25.94 -12.77 -6.34
N PHE A 90 24.90 -12.22 -6.94
CA PHE A 90 24.57 -12.43 -8.35
C PHE A 90 24.55 -11.16 -9.20
N GLY A 91 24.74 -9.99 -8.61
CA GLY A 91 24.72 -8.71 -9.32
C GLY A 91 23.33 -8.25 -9.78
N LEU A 92 22.24 -8.89 -9.32
CA LEU A 92 20.88 -8.51 -9.68
C LEU A 92 20.53 -7.15 -9.11
N ASN A 93 20.43 -6.13 -9.97
CA ASN A 93 20.09 -4.79 -9.50
C ASN A 93 18.63 -4.70 -9.04
N TYR A 94 18.41 -3.95 -7.98
CA TYR A 94 17.09 -3.77 -7.40
C TYR A 94 16.73 -2.32 -7.12
N THR A 95 15.46 -2.08 -6.82
CA THR A 95 14.98 -0.89 -6.11
C THR A 95 13.84 -1.32 -5.19
N ILE A 96 13.97 -1.05 -3.90
CA ILE A 96 12.94 -1.37 -2.90
C ILE A 96 12.07 -0.14 -2.70
N LEU A 97 10.75 -0.32 -2.90
CA LEU A 97 9.74 0.71 -2.82
C LEU A 97 8.93 0.53 -1.52
N ARG A 98 9.23 1.32 -0.49
CA ARG A 98 8.56 1.26 0.80
C ARG A 98 7.35 2.18 0.78
N TYR A 99 6.19 1.60 0.49
CA TYR A 99 4.93 2.34 0.40
C TYR A 99 4.38 2.71 1.77
N GLY A 100 3.80 3.92 1.85
CA GLY A 100 2.98 4.38 2.95
C GLY A 100 1.51 3.96 2.81
N SER A 101 0.60 4.77 3.37
CA SER A 101 -0.84 4.51 3.32
C SER A 101 -1.39 4.92 1.95
N LEU A 102 -1.50 3.94 1.05
CA LEU A 102 -2.06 4.13 -0.30
C LEU A 102 -3.57 4.34 -0.25
N TYR A 103 -4.09 5.23 -1.09
CA TYR A 103 -5.52 5.40 -1.33
C TYR A 103 -5.79 5.81 -2.78
N GLY A 104 -7.03 5.68 -3.23
CA GLY A 104 -7.46 6.09 -4.57
C GLY A 104 -8.39 5.08 -5.23
N PRO A 105 -8.79 5.33 -6.48
CA PRO A 105 -9.65 4.45 -7.25
C PRO A 105 -9.11 3.02 -7.34
N ARG A 106 -10.00 2.03 -7.38
CA ARG A 106 -9.71 0.59 -7.40
C ARG A 106 -9.03 0.05 -6.14
N ALA A 107 -9.10 0.77 -5.01
CA ALA A 107 -8.65 0.26 -3.73
C ALA A 107 -9.35 -1.07 -3.37
N ASN A 108 -8.62 -1.99 -2.76
CA ASN A 108 -9.17 -3.26 -2.28
C ASN A 108 -10.04 -3.09 -1.02
N ASP A 109 -10.71 -4.15 -0.60
CA ASP A 109 -11.70 -4.09 0.49
C ASP A 109 -11.08 -3.90 1.89
N PHE A 110 -9.81 -4.21 2.09
CA PHE A 110 -9.09 -3.95 3.34
C PHE A 110 -8.42 -2.56 3.39
N ASN A 111 -8.63 -1.71 2.38
CA ASN A 111 -8.11 -0.34 2.39
C ASN A 111 -8.93 0.54 3.33
N ALA A 112 -8.27 1.12 4.34
CA ALA A 112 -8.93 1.91 5.37
C ALA A 112 -9.69 3.13 4.81
N MET A 113 -9.11 3.87 3.85
CA MET A 113 -9.77 5.03 3.23
C MET A 113 -11.04 4.62 2.50
N LYS A 114 -10.97 3.54 1.68
CA LYS A 114 -12.16 2.99 1.01
C LYS A 114 -13.22 2.59 2.02
N HIS A 115 -12.81 1.94 3.13
CA HIS A 115 -13.74 1.52 4.18
C HIS A 115 -14.45 2.71 4.82
N PHE A 116 -13.73 3.78 5.21
CA PHE A 116 -14.32 4.99 5.78
C PHE A 116 -15.30 5.65 4.82
N LEU A 117 -14.90 5.82 3.55
CA LEU A 117 -15.75 6.45 2.55
C LEU A 117 -16.98 5.60 2.21
N THR A 118 -16.84 4.27 2.19
CA THR A 118 -17.99 3.37 1.98
C THR A 118 -19.00 3.48 3.12
N GLN A 119 -18.57 3.53 4.37
CA GLN A 119 -19.44 3.77 5.52
C GLN A 119 -20.11 5.16 5.42
N ALA A 120 -19.33 6.21 5.12
CA ALA A 120 -19.86 7.56 4.96
C ALA A 120 -20.97 7.63 3.90
N ILE A 121 -20.77 7.01 2.74
CA ILE A 121 -21.75 7.01 1.63
C ILE A 121 -23.00 6.21 2.01
N LYS A 122 -22.83 4.98 2.48
CA LYS A 122 -23.93 4.04 2.73
C LYS A 122 -24.70 4.30 4.01
N GLU A 123 -24.00 4.63 5.10
CA GLU A 123 -24.54 4.63 6.46
C GLU A 123 -24.65 6.04 7.06
N LYS A 124 -24.09 7.06 6.41
CA LYS A 124 -23.94 8.43 6.93
C LYS A 124 -23.21 8.46 8.30
N LYS A 125 -22.40 7.45 8.55
CA LYS A 125 -21.69 7.24 9.79
C LYS A 125 -20.35 6.58 9.49
N ILE A 126 -19.29 6.94 10.24
CA ILE A 126 -18.01 6.25 10.22
C ILE A 126 -17.71 5.73 11.63
N THR A 127 -17.47 4.44 11.75
CA THR A 127 -17.01 3.82 12.99
C THR A 127 -15.54 3.41 12.84
N ARG A 128 -14.69 3.82 13.80
CA ARG A 128 -13.27 3.56 13.82
C ARG A 128 -12.84 3.02 15.17
N ASN A 129 -12.09 1.90 15.20
CA ASN A 129 -11.46 1.40 16.42
C ASN A 129 -10.31 2.32 16.84
N GLY A 130 -10.17 2.57 18.15
CA GLY A 130 -9.17 3.46 18.71
C GLY A 130 -9.63 4.91 18.75
N ASN A 131 -8.72 5.83 19.11
CA ASN A 131 -9.02 7.25 19.35
C ASN A 131 -8.70 8.16 18.14
N GLY A 132 -8.16 7.62 17.05
CA GLY A 132 -7.81 8.37 15.86
C GLY A 132 -6.59 9.29 15.99
N GLU A 133 -5.79 9.17 17.06
CA GLU A 133 -4.59 9.98 17.27
C GLU A 133 -3.39 9.52 16.43
N GLU A 134 -3.47 8.34 15.83
CA GLU A 134 -2.41 7.81 15.00
C GLU A 134 -2.15 8.69 13.77
N LEU A 135 -0.87 9.00 13.54
CA LEU A 135 -0.40 9.78 12.39
C LEU A 135 -0.16 8.88 11.18
N ARG A 136 -0.61 9.33 10.02
CA ARG A 136 -0.42 8.65 8.73
C ARG A 136 0.04 9.63 7.66
N GLU A 137 0.85 9.13 6.72
CA GLU A 137 1.14 9.78 5.46
C GLU A 137 0.38 9.04 4.35
N TYR A 138 -0.69 9.66 3.85
CA TYR A 138 -1.48 9.11 2.77
C TYR A 138 -0.89 9.53 1.42
N ILE A 139 -0.75 8.57 0.51
CA ILE A 139 -0.31 8.83 -0.85
C ILE A 139 -1.36 8.35 -1.84
N HIS A 140 -1.72 9.22 -2.77
CA HIS A 140 -2.65 8.87 -3.83
C HIS A 140 -2.01 7.87 -4.81
N VAL A 141 -2.81 6.93 -5.33
CA VAL A 141 -2.30 5.85 -6.20
C VAL A 141 -1.65 6.36 -7.48
N LYS A 142 -2.09 7.53 -8.01
CA LYS A 142 -1.48 8.15 -9.20
C LYS A 142 -0.05 8.63 -8.89
N ASP A 143 0.17 9.24 -7.74
CA ASP A 143 1.49 9.68 -7.31
C ASP A 143 2.41 8.48 -7.02
N ALA A 144 1.88 7.48 -6.33
CA ALA A 144 2.63 6.25 -6.08
C ALA A 144 3.06 5.56 -7.39
N SER A 145 2.19 5.53 -8.40
CA SER A 145 2.50 5.00 -9.72
C SER A 145 3.58 5.82 -10.43
N SER A 146 3.46 7.15 -10.42
CA SER A 146 4.45 8.05 -11.03
C SER A 146 5.82 7.92 -10.37
N LEU A 147 5.86 7.85 -9.03
CA LEU A 147 7.10 7.65 -8.27
C LEU A 147 7.71 6.26 -8.53
N SER A 148 6.88 5.23 -8.71
CA SER A 148 7.35 3.89 -9.04
C SER A 148 8.04 3.84 -10.41
N ILE A 149 7.53 4.58 -11.41
CA ILE A 149 8.19 4.76 -12.70
C ILE A 149 9.49 5.57 -12.53
N THR A 150 9.45 6.65 -11.76
CA THR A 150 10.63 7.48 -11.48
C THR A 150 11.76 6.67 -10.83
N ALA A 151 11.42 5.64 -10.06
CA ALA A 151 12.36 4.74 -9.39
C ALA A 151 13.23 3.93 -10.37
N LEU A 152 12.89 3.87 -11.66
CA LEU A 152 13.75 3.26 -12.70
C LEU A 152 15.00 4.10 -13.02
N LYS A 153 15.03 5.38 -12.68
CA LYS A 153 16.21 6.23 -12.95
C LYS A 153 17.46 5.61 -12.32
N LYS A 154 18.61 5.72 -13.00
CA LYS A 154 19.90 5.11 -12.59
C LYS A 154 20.31 5.45 -11.16
N GLN A 155 20.02 6.66 -10.71
CA GLN A 155 20.34 7.13 -9.35
C GLN A 155 19.64 6.36 -8.23
N TYR A 156 18.56 5.64 -8.55
CA TYR A 156 17.81 4.83 -7.58
C TYR A 156 18.14 3.34 -7.65
N ARG A 157 19.15 2.96 -8.43
CA ARG A 157 19.66 1.59 -8.50
C ARG A 157 20.23 1.18 -7.14
N ASN A 158 19.84 -0.01 -6.69
CA ASN A 158 20.25 -0.61 -5.41
C ASN A 158 19.97 0.31 -4.20
N GLN A 159 18.79 0.99 -4.26
CA GLN A 159 18.34 1.91 -3.23
C GLN A 159 17.00 1.45 -2.64
N HIS A 160 16.75 1.91 -1.41
CA HIS A 160 15.47 1.83 -0.75
C HIS A 160 14.81 3.21 -0.82
N LEU A 161 13.58 3.28 -1.28
CA LEU A 161 12.86 4.53 -1.47
C LEU A 161 11.59 4.56 -0.62
N PHE A 162 11.34 5.67 0.04
CA PHE A 162 10.02 5.95 0.61
C PHE A 162 9.08 6.46 -0.48
N ILE A 163 7.94 5.80 -0.61
CA ILE A 163 6.84 6.19 -1.47
C ILE A 163 5.64 6.51 -0.56
N THR A 164 5.69 7.69 0.05
CA THR A 164 4.72 8.15 1.05
C THR A 164 4.15 9.50 0.66
N GLY A 165 3.06 9.92 1.32
CA GLY A 165 2.52 11.26 1.15
C GLY A 165 3.46 12.35 1.67
N ASN A 166 3.13 13.59 1.32
CA ASN A 166 3.93 14.76 1.69
C ASN A 166 3.54 15.35 3.05
N GLN A 167 2.37 14.97 3.56
CA GLN A 167 1.80 15.51 4.79
C GLN A 167 1.44 14.38 5.75
N GLN A 168 1.69 14.62 7.02
CA GLN A 168 1.19 13.78 8.10
C GLN A 168 -0.16 14.31 8.57
N ILE A 169 -1.13 13.42 8.72
CA ILE A 169 -2.45 13.75 9.24
C ILE A 169 -2.85 12.73 10.31
N ARG A 170 -3.48 13.20 11.38
CA ARG A 170 -4.12 12.27 12.33
C ARG A 170 -5.36 11.67 11.69
N VAL A 171 -5.64 10.42 12.01
CA VAL A 171 -6.83 9.74 11.49
C VAL A 171 -8.11 10.49 11.88
N LYS A 172 -8.20 11.01 13.10
CA LYS A 172 -9.35 11.84 13.53
C LYS A 172 -9.54 13.09 12.67
N ASP A 173 -8.44 13.76 12.28
CA ASP A 173 -8.49 14.97 11.45
C ASP A 173 -8.89 14.62 10.01
N LEU A 174 -8.42 13.47 9.51
CA LEU A 174 -8.89 12.92 8.24
C LEU A 174 -10.38 12.61 8.25
N LEU A 175 -10.90 11.97 9.30
CA LEU A 175 -12.33 11.67 9.41
C LEU A 175 -13.16 12.95 9.50
N LYS A 176 -12.66 13.98 10.19
CA LYS A 176 -13.27 15.31 10.20
C LYS A 176 -13.31 15.92 8.80
N MET A 177 -12.20 15.89 8.05
CA MET A 177 -12.14 16.36 6.66
C MET A 177 -13.17 15.62 5.79
N ILE A 178 -13.30 14.30 5.93
CA ILE A 178 -14.34 13.52 5.23
C ILE A 178 -15.74 14.04 5.60
N SER A 179 -16.03 14.25 6.89
CA SER A 179 -17.33 14.77 7.31
C SER A 179 -17.61 16.16 6.71
N GLU A 180 -16.62 17.05 6.68
CA GLU A 180 -16.73 18.38 6.05
C GLU A 180 -17.04 18.29 4.55
N ILE A 181 -16.42 17.37 3.82
CA ILE A 181 -16.72 17.10 2.39
C ILE A 181 -18.19 16.69 2.20
N PHE A 182 -18.78 16.01 3.17
CA PHE A 182 -20.20 15.63 3.17
C PHE A 182 -21.09 16.65 3.91
N ASP A 183 -20.76 17.94 3.93
CA ASP A 183 -21.50 19.02 4.58
C ASP A 183 -21.74 18.77 6.08
N ASN A 184 -20.83 18.15 6.78
CA ASN A 184 -20.95 17.72 8.18
C ASN A 184 -22.15 16.80 8.48
N LYS A 185 -22.60 16.03 7.50
CA LYS A 185 -23.73 15.10 7.64
C LYS A 185 -23.30 13.68 8.05
N ILE A 186 -22.01 13.46 8.29
CA ILE A 186 -21.46 12.16 8.69
C ILE A 186 -21.16 12.17 10.17
N GLU A 187 -21.72 11.20 10.90
CA GLU A 187 -21.40 10.95 12.29
C GLU A 187 -20.08 10.16 12.39
N ILE A 188 -19.21 10.58 13.32
CA ILE A 188 -17.93 9.90 13.57
C ILE A 188 -17.97 9.27 14.95
N HIS A 189 -17.79 7.95 15.00
CA HIS A 189 -17.73 7.18 16.24
C HIS A 189 -16.37 6.52 16.41
N PHE A 190 -15.76 6.73 17.56
CA PHE A 190 -14.54 6.04 17.98
C PHE A 190 -14.89 4.94 18.96
N ASP A 191 -14.57 3.69 18.62
CA ASP A 191 -14.75 2.55 19.50
C ASP A 191 -13.51 2.39 20.39
N SER A 192 -13.71 2.04 21.66
CA SER A 192 -12.62 1.87 22.64
C SER A 192 -11.70 0.66 22.34
N ASN A 193 -12.11 -0.23 21.47
CA ASN A 193 -11.29 -1.37 21.04
C ASN A 193 -10.07 -0.90 20.23
N ARG A 194 -8.89 -0.97 20.84
CA ARG A 194 -7.65 -0.59 20.17
C ARG A 194 -7.19 -1.67 19.20
N ASP A 195 -6.89 -1.28 17.97
CA ASP A 195 -6.21 -2.16 17.02
C ASP A 195 -4.71 -2.20 17.37
N THR A 196 -4.26 -3.32 17.92
CA THR A 196 -2.88 -3.50 18.39
C THR A 196 -1.89 -3.84 17.27
N HIS A 197 -2.34 -4.01 16.04
CA HIS A 197 -1.50 -4.43 14.91
C HIS A 197 -0.95 -3.26 14.09
N HIS A 198 -1.44 -2.04 14.32
CA HIS A 198 -1.06 -0.86 13.57
C HIS A 198 -0.25 0.15 14.41
N TYR A 199 0.78 0.77 13.80
CA TYR A 199 1.60 1.78 14.43
C TYR A 199 0.83 3.08 14.74
N GLU A 200 1.24 3.81 15.78
CA GLU A 200 0.65 5.12 16.14
C GLU A 200 1.27 6.26 15.33
N ILE A 201 2.58 6.25 15.16
CA ILE A 201 3.32 7.26 14.40
C ILE A 201 4.05 6.56 13.27
N THR A 202 4.12 7.20 12.11
CA THR A 202 4.79 6.65 10.92
C THR A 202 6.23 6.23 11.27
N PRO A 203 6.58 4.93 11.17
CA PRO A 203 7.78 4.38 11.81
C PRO A 203 9.11 4.95 11.33
N PHE A 204 9.20 5.43 10.08
CA PHE A 204 10.46 5.94 9.51
C PHE A 204 10.97 7.23 10.19
N ASN A 205 10.13 7.92 10.98
CA ASN A 205 10.54 9.09 11.74
C ASN A 205 11.53 8.74 12.86
N PHE A 206 11.65 7.47 13.24
CA PHE A 206 12.48 7.04 14.37
C PHE A 206 13.81 6.41 13.99
N LYS A 207 13.95 5.91 12.77
CA LYS A 207 15.20 5.26 12.29
C LYS A 207 15.53 5.74 10.89
N PRO A 208 16.22 6.87 10.74
CA PRO A 208 16.49 7.50 9.44
C PRO A 208 17.54 6.76 8.60
N GLN A 209 17.66 5.45 8.74
CA GLN A 209 18.64 4.68 7.97
C GLN A 209 18.04 4.17 6.66
N ILE A 210 18.68 4.51 5.55
CA ILE A 210 18.71 3.76 4.28
C ILE A 210 17.56 4.04 3.33
N ALA A 211 16.58 4.91 3.63
CA ALA A 211 15.57 5.26 2.64
C ALA A 211 15.61 6.74 2.29
N LYS A 212 15.53 7.03 0.99
CA LYS A 212 15.44 8.36 0.44
C LYS A 212 13.99 8.63 0.05
N LYS A 213 13.39 9.66 0.63
CA LYS A 213 12.06 10.13 0.21
C LYS A 213 12.19 10.83 -1.13
N ILE A 214 11.42 10.38 -2.11
CA ILE A 214 11.25 11.09 -3.37
C ILE A 214 9.87 11.75 -3.37
N ILE A 215 9.82 12.98 -3.85
CA ILE A 215 8.61 13.78 -3.92
C ILE A 215 8.35 14.08 -5.40
N PRO A 216 7.13 13.88 -5.91
CA PRO A 216 6.81 14.24 -7.28
C PRO A 216 6.87 15.77 -7.46
N GLU A 217 7.20 16.23 -8.66
CA GLU A 217 7.18 17.66 -9.01
C GLU A 217 5.76 18.24 -8.91
N THR A 218 4.78 17.42 -9.27
CA THR A 218 3.36 17.70 -9.07
C THR A 218 2.76 16.53 -8.29
N PHE A 219 1.98 16.81 -7.27
CA PHE A 219 1.35 15.79 -6.44
C PHE A 219 -0.17 16.00 -6.36
N TYR A 220 -0.88 14.90 -6.15
CA TYR A 220 -2.30 14.95 -5.87
C TYR A 220 -2.54 15.50 -4.46
N ASP A 221 -3.25 16.62 -4.36
CA ASP A 221 -3.75 17.09 -3.07
C ASP A 221 -4.64 16.02 -2.42
N LEU A 222 -4.55 15.89 -1.10
CA LEU A 222 -5.29 14.85 -0.38
C LEU A 222 -6.81 15.01 -0.55
N GLY A 223 -7.32 16.25 -0.50
CA GLY A 223 -8.74 16.54 -0.68
C GLY A 223 -9.22 16.16 -2.08
N GLN A 224 -8.46 16.53 -3.12
CA GLN A 224 -8.77 16.15 -4.50
C GLN A 224 -8.74 14.64 -4.70
N GLY A 225 -7.77 13.95 -4.14
CA GLY A 225 -7.69 12.49 -4.21
C GLY A 225 -8.83 11.79 -3.48
N ILE A 226 -9.32 12.34 -2.38
CA ILE A 226 -10.52 11.85 -1.67
C ILE A 226 -11.76 12.02 -2.57
N LEU A 227 -11.94 13.18 -3.19
CA LEU A 227 -13.06 13.42 -4.11
C LEU A 227 -13.04 12.43 -5.28
N ASP A 228 -11.89 12.21 -5.92
CA ASP A 228 -11.74 11.23 -7.00
C ASP A 228 -12.21 9.82 -6.56
N LEU A 229 -11.85 9.42 -5.34
CA LEU A 229 -12.25 8.13 -4.81
C LEU A 229 -13.74 8.08 -4.47
N ILE A 230 -14.32 9.15 -3.95
CA ILE A 230 -15.76 9.26 -3.68
C ILE A 230 -16.58 9.08 -4.98
N TYR A 231 -16.20 9.80 -6.04
CA TYR A 231 -16.88 9.67 -7.33
C TYR A 231 -16.79 8.24 -7.91
N ASP A 232 -15.64 7.59 -7.82
CA ASP A 232 -15.48 6.19 -8.27
C ASP A 232 -16.36 5.22 -7.48
N LEU A 233 -16.46 5.41 -6.16
CA LEU A 233 -17.28 4.55 -5.29
C LEU A 233 -18.76 4.80 -5.48
N ASP A 234 -19.19 6.06 -5.57
CA ASP A 234 -20.61 6.41 -5.77
C ASP A 234 -21.14 5.85 -7.09
N ALA A 235 -20.38 6.00 -8.18
CA ALA A 235 -20.73 5.44 -9.48
C ALA A 235 -20.88 3.91 -9.42
N LYS A 236 -20.02 3.19 -8.70
CA LYS A 236 -20.09 1.73 -8.55
C LYS A 236 -21.29 1.29 -7.72
N ILE A 237 -21.57 1.98 -6.61
CA ILE A 237 -22.70 1.67 -5.72
C ILE A 237 -24.03 1.88 -6.47
N ASN A 238 -24.16 2.99 -7.20
CA ASN A 238 -25.37 3.32 -7.94
C ASN A 238 -25.60 2.39 -9.15
N ASN A 239 -24.55 1.96 -9.83
CA ASN A 239 -24.65 0.98 -10.92
C ASN A 239 -25.09 -0.41 -10.44
N VAL A 240 -24.64 -0.85 -9.26
CA VAL A 240 -25.11 -2.12 -8.66
C VAL A 240 -26.58 -2.04 -8.31
N ASN A 241 -27.04 -0.94 -7.69
CA ASN A 241 -28.46 -0.77 -7.35
C ASN A 241 -29.36 -0.76 -8.60
N ASN A 242 -28.91 -0.16 -9.70
CA ASN A 242 -29.65 -0.16 -10.96
C ASN A 242 -29.71 -1.56 -11.61
N SER A 243 -28.68 -2.36 -11.50
CA SER A 243 -28.68 -3.73 -12.04
C SER A 243 -29.56 -4.69 -11.24
N GLU A 244 -29.67 -4.51 -9.92
CA GLU A 244 -30.60 -5.31 -9.08
C GLU A 244 -32.06 -4.97 -9.35
N ILE A 245 -32.38 -3.70 -9.63
CA ILE A 245 -33.74 -3.26 -9.97
C ILE A 245 -34.17 -3.78 -11.37
N LEU A 246 -33.26 -3.89 -12.32
CA LEU A 246 -33.51 -4.42 -13.66
C LEU A 246 -33.71 -5.94 -13.69
N ASN A 247 -33.07 -6.67 -12.76
CA ASN A 247 -33.20 -8.12 -12.63
C ASN A 247 -34.41 -8.57 -11.77
N SER A 248 -35.14 -7.64 -11.17
CA SER A 248 -36.32 -7.90 -10.32
C SER A 248 -37.65 -7.60 -11.04
N LYS A 249 -37.63 -7.36 -12.34
CA LYS A 249 -38.78 -7.26 -13.25
C LYS A 249 -38.75 -8.42 -14.25
#